data_75acccaf5a770168c6fb4385fd4c812e
#
_entry.id   75acccaf5a770168c6fb4385fd4c812e
#
_cell.length_a   1.000
_cell.length_b   1.000
_cell.length_c   1.000
_cell.angle_alpha   90.00
_cell.angle_beta   90.00
_cell.angle_gamma   90.00
#
_symmetry.space_group_name_H-M   'P 1'
#
loop_
_entity.id
_entity.type
_entity.pdbx_description
1 polymer ?
#
loop_
_entity_poly.entity_id
_entity_poly.type
_entity_poly.pdbx_seq_one_letter_code
_entity_poly.pdbx_strand_id
1 'polypeptide(L)'
;MGEKIAAIVLAAGEGKRMGSGIPKQYMLIKSRPLVYYALKAFEESAVDEVILVTGEDEIDYCKEYIVDRYHFNKVKKIVPGGWERYASVYFGLEAIEDADYVLIHDGARPMISAELIQKCIYYVKKYRACVVGMPSKDTIKVVDEENYAIRTPERKTLWQVQTPQCFEFDLVKKAYEKMMEKDDGKVTDDAMVVETYGNVPVKLFEGGYDNIKVTTPEDVRLATNLVRVRKVFYKLHVLHDKLIYLQMLSLIHI
;
A
#
# COMPACT_ATOMS: atom_id res chain seq x y z
N MET A 1 15.11 19.46 -12.89
CA MET A 1 15.02 18.02 -12.54
C MET A 1 13.56 17.67 -12.40
N GLY A 2 13.13 16.45 -12.72
CA GLY A 2 11.75 16.01 -12.46
C GLY A 2 11.54 15.81 -10.95
N GLU A 3 10.27 15.86 -10.51
CA GLU A 3 9.91 15.57 -9.11
C GLU A 3 10.24 14.10 -8.78
N LYS A 4 10.85 13.86 -7.62
CA LYS A 4 11.26 12.54 -7.14
C LYS A 4 10.19 11.93 -6.23
N ILE A 5 9.82 10.69 -6.51
CA ILE A 5 8.74 9.98 -5.80
C ILE A 5 9.31 8.73 -5.14
N ALA A 6 9.28 8.70 -3.81
CA ALA A 6 9.64 7.53 -3.03
C ALA A 6 8.40 6.72 -2.62
N ALA A 7 8.60 5.44 -2.35
CA ALA A 7 7.60 4.61 -1.70
C ALA A 7 8.19 3.91 -0.47
N ILE A 8 7.37 3.72 0.56
CA ILE A 8 7.68 2.89 1.73
C ILE A 8 6.73 1.70 1.69
N VAL A 9 7.28 0.48 1.61
CA VAL A 9 6.52 -0.76 1.66
C VAL A 9 6.73 -1.43 3.02
N LEU A 10 5.66 -1.50 3.82
CA LEU A 10 5.70 -2.03 5.19
C LEU A 10 5.49 -3.54 5.19
N ALA A 11 6.51 -4.27 5.62
CA ALA A 11 6.53 -5.72 5.71
C ALA A 11 7.05 -6.25 7.08
N ALA A 12 7.15 -5.39 8.12
CA ALA A 12 7.68 -5.73 9.43
C ALA A 12 6.66 -6.35 10.42
N GLY A 13 5.38 -6.45 10.04
CA GLY A 13 4.35 -6.91 10.97
C GLY A 13 4.45 -8.41 11.27
N GLU A 14 4.47 -8.80 12.55
CA GLU A 14 4.57 -10.19 13.03
C GLU A 14 3.41 -11.11 12.60
N GLY A 15 2.27 -10.54 12.19
CA GLY A 15 1.11 -11.32 11.72
C GLY A 15 0.46 -12.21 12.79
N LYS A 16 0.44 -11.81 14.05
CA LYS A 16 -0.10 -12.57 15.20
C LYS A 16 -1.45 -13.26 14.94
N ARG A 17 -2.33 -12.64 14.15
CA ARG A 17 -3.66 -13.17 13.81
C ARG A 17 -3.65 -14.32 12.80
N MET A 18 -2.50 -14.61 12.17
CA MET A 18 -2.37 -15.69 11.18
C MET A 18 -2.19 -17.07 11.77
N GLY A 19 -1.76 -17.18 13.06
CA GLY A 19 -1.52 -18.45 13.72
C GLY A 19 -0.47 -19.36 13.05
N SER A 20 0.37 -18.82 12.16
CA SER A 20 1.41 -19.54 11.43
C SER A 20 2.79 -19.15 11.95
N GLY A 21 3.76 -20.09 11.89
CA GLY A 21 5.16 -19.81 12.21
C GLY A 21 5.90 -19.01 11.12
N ILE A 22 5.23 -18.67 10.01
CA ILE A 22 5.78 -17.88 8.92
C ILE A 22 5.12 -16.49 8.95
N PRO A 23 5.89 -15.39 8.96
CA PRO A 23 5.34 -14.05 8.86
C PRO A 23 4.46 -13.89 7.61
N LYS A 24 3.29 -13.25 7.77
CA LYS A 24 2.25 -13.20 6.74
C LYS A 24 2.74 -12.63 5.39
N GLN A 25 3.67 -11.69 5.42
CA GLN A 25 4.24 -11.06 4.23
C GLN A 25 5.01 -12.02 3.32
N TYR A 26 5.44 -13.16 3.86
CA TYR A 26 6.15 -14.21 3.12
C TYR A 26 5.27 -15.43 2.80
N MET A 27 4.02 -15.45 3.26
CA MET A 27 3.07 -16.49 2.88
C MET A 27 2.86 -16.49 1.37
N LEU A 28 2.80 -17.69 0.78
CA LEU A 28 2.74 -17.82 -0.68
C LEU A 28 1.31 -17.65 -1.21
N ILE A 29 1.16 -16.74 -2.15
CA ILE A 29 0.01 -16.64 -3.04
C ILE A 29 0.49 -17.05 -4.44
N LYS A 30 0.02 -18.19 -4.95
CA LYS A 30 0.42 -18.73 -6.26
C LYS A 30 1.94 -18.77 -6.46
N SER A 31 2.64 -19.38 -5.51
CA SER A 31 4.08 -19.57 -5.54
C SER A 31 4.91 -18.29 -5.46
N ARG A 32 4.34 -17.18 -5.04
CA ARG A 32 5.02 -15.91 -4.79
C ARG A 32 4.69 -15.41 -3.39
N PRO A 33 5.68 -14.85 -2.65
CA PRO A 33 5.40 -14.23 -1.35
C PRO A 33 4.37 -13.10 -1.47
N LEU A 34 3.58 -12.88 -0.43
CA LEU A 34 2.56 -11.84 -0.42
C LEU A 34 3.13 -10.46 -0.77
N VAL A 35 4.26 -10.07 -0.17
CA VAL A 35 4.94 -8.79 -0.40
C VAL A 35 5.42 -8.61 -1.85
N TYR A 36 5.70 -9.71 -2.56
CA TYR A 36 6.09 -9.69 -3.97
C TYR A 36 5.13 -8.88 -4.84
N TYR A 37 3.83 -9.02 -4.60
CA TYR A 37 2.82 -8.35 -5.45
C TYR A 37 2.83 -6.84 -5.30
N ALA A 38 3.02 -6.34 -4.08
CA ALA A 38 3.17 -4.91 -3.83
C ALA A 38 4.49 -4.38 -4.44
N LEU A 39 5.62 -5.03 -4.18
CA LEU A 39 6.91 -4.63 -4.74
C LEU A 39 6.89 -4.64 -6.27
N LYS A 40 6.26 -5.65 -6.89
CA LYS A 40 6.12 -5.71 -8.35
C LYS A 40 5.32 -4.53 -8.91
N ALA A 41 4.24 -4.13 -8.26
CA ALA A 41 3.46 -2.99 -8.72
C ALA A 41 4.26 -1.67 -8.63
N PHE A 42 5.05 -1.48 -7.57
CA PHE A 42 5.95 -0.33 -7.45
C PHE A 42 7.10 -0.38 -8.45
N GLU A 43 7.71 -1.55 -8.69
CA GLU A 43 8.75 -1.72 -9.71
C GLU A 43 8.25 -1.32 -11.11
N GLU A 44 6.99 -1.65 -11.45
CA GLU A 44 6.36 -1.36 -12.74
C GLU A 44 5.72 0.04 -12.83
N SER A 45 5.79 0.85 -11.76
CA SER A 45 5.16 2.18 -11.68
C SER A 45 6.13 3.32 -11.99
N ALA A 46 5.65 4.57 -11.87
CA ALA A 46 6.46 5.78 -11.99
C ALA A 46 7.15 6.23 -10.68
N VAL A 47 7.21 5.37 -9.67
CA VAL A 47 7.97 5.62 -8.43
C VAL A 47 9.47 5.45 -8.73
N ASP A 48 10.32 6.32 -8.18
CA ASP A 48 11.77 6.32 -8.44
C ASP A 48 12.51 5.36 -7.51
N GLU A 49 12.11 5.28 -6.25
CA GLU A 49 12.72 4.40 -5.26
C GLU A 49 11.71 3.81 -4.28
N VAL A 50 12.05 2.66 -3.73
CA VAL A 50 11.30 1.95 -2.70
C VAL A 50 12.19 1.70 -1.49
N ILE A 51 11.70 2.03 -0.30
CA ILE A 51 12.24 1.60 0.98
C ILE A 51 11.39 0.42 1.46
N LEU A 52 11.98 -0.75 1.61
CA LEU A 52 11.32 -1.92 2.19
C LEU A 52 11.57 -1.95 3.69
N VAL A 53 10.51 -1.90 4.50
CA VAL A 53 10.60 -1.99 5.96
C VAL A 53 10.19 -3.38 6.39
N THR A 54 11.08 -4.14 7.04
CA THR A 54 10.88 -5.54 7.41
C THR A 54 11.30 -5.81 8.86
N GLY A 55 11.09 -7.02 9.38
CA GLY A 55 11.65 -7.43 10.66
C GLY A 55 13.18 -7.33 10.64
N GLU A 56 13.79 -7.00 11.77
CA GLU A 56 15.25 -6.85 11.86
C GLU A 56 15.98 -8.13 11.42
N ASP A 57 15.52 -9.28 11.90
CA ASP A 57 16.08 -10.60 11.56
C ASP A 57 15.73 -11.07 10.13
N GLU A 58 14.90 -10.32 9.41
CA GLU A 58 14.39 -10.67 8.09
C GLU A 58 15.08 -9.90 6.94
N ILE A 59 15.98 -8.96 7.25
CA ILE A 59 16.64 -8.09 6.26
C ILE A 59 17.39 -8.91 5.21
N ASP A 60 18.26 -9.82 5.62
CA ASP A 60 19.04 -10.66 4.72
C ASP A 60 18.14 -11.59 3.89
N TYR A 61 17.12 -12.16 4.51
CA TYR A 61 16.11 -12.96 3.82
C TYR A 61 15.39 -12.14 2.74
N CYS A 62 14.93 -10.94 3.08
CA CYS A 62 14.28 -10.04 2.13
C CYS A 62 15.20 -9.67 0.96
N LYS A 63 16.47 -9.39 1.26
CA LYS A 63 17.46 -9.07 0.23
C LYS A 63 17.62 -10.22 -0.74
N GLU A 64 17.99 -11.40 -0.25
CA GLU A 64 18.34 -12.55 -1.09
C GLU A 64 17.12 -13.17 -1.78
N TYR A 65 16.06 -13.46 -1.00
CA TYR A 65 14.94 -14.27 -1.48
C TYR A 65 13.77 -13.46 -2.05
N ILE A 66 13.76 -12.13 -1.86
CA ILE A 66 12.71 -11.24 -2.39
C ILE A 66 13.31 -10.24 -3.38
N VAL A 67 14.21 -9.37 -2.95
CA VAL A 67 14.68 -8.26 -3.79
C VAL A 67 15.54 -8.77 -4.94
N ASP A 68 16.61 -9.47 -4.64
CA ASP A 68 17.57 -9.97 -5.63
C ASP A 68 16.94 -11.05 -6.52
N ARG A 69 16.21 -11.99 -5.91
CA ARG A 69 15.54 -13.09 -6.62
C ARG A 69 14.54 -12.64 -7.67
N TYR A 70 13.83 -11.54 -7.42
CA TYR A 70 12.79 -11.03 -8.32
C TYR A 70 13.22 -9.76 -9.07
N HIS A 71 14.48 -9.34 -8.91
CA HIS A 71 15.08 -8.17 -9.58
C HIS A 71 14.28 -6.88 -9.34
N PHE A 72 13.95 -6.60 -8.07
CA PHE A 72 13.31 -5.34 -7.69
C PHE A 72 14.34 -4.23 -7.58
N ASN A 73 14.70 -3.63 -8.70
CA ASN A 73 15.78 -2.65 -8.81
C ASN A 73 15.47 -1.31 -8.15
N LYS A 74 14.19 -1.00 -7.95
CA LYS A 74 13.74 0.21 -7.24
C LYS A 74 13.81 0.09 -5.73
N VAL A 75 13.95 -1.10 -5.16
CA VAL A 75 14.23 -1.27 -3.73
C VAL A 75 15.66 -0.86 -3.46
N LYS A 76 15.85 0.37 -2.95
CA LYS A 76 17.19 0.96 -2.70
C LYS A 76 17.69 0.66 -1.30
N LYS A 77 16.79 0.54 -0.32
CA LYS A 77 17.13 0.23 1.06
C LYS A 77 16.13 -0.76 1.66
N ILE A 78 16.64 -1.62 2.52
CA ILE A 78 15.86 -2.51 3.39
C ILE A 78 16.21 -2.10 4.81
N VAL A 79 15.22 -1.71 5.60
CA VAL A 79 15.43 -1.19 6.95
C VAL A 79 14.57 -1.94 7.96
N PRO A 80 15.01 -2.05 9.23
CA PRO A 80 14.21 -2.68 10.28
C PRO A 80 12.96 -1.86 10.58
N GLY A 81 11.87 -2.53 10.89
CA GLY A 81 10.66 -1.92 11.43
C GLY A 81 10.79 -1.62 12.92
N GLY A 82 9.89 -0.79 13.42
CA GLY A 82 9.80 -0.45 14.83
C GLY A 82 8.75 -1.28 15.59
N TRP A 83 8.55 -0.92 16.85
CA TRP A 83 7.64 -1.58 17.80
C TRP A 83 6.15 -1.46 17.42
N GLU A 84 5.79 -0.46 16.63
CA GLU A 84 4.45 -0.25 16.11
C GLU A 84 4.52 0.14 14.61
N ARG A 85 3.35 0.15 13.93
CA ARG A 85 3.27 0.51 12.52
C ARG A 85 3.82 1.91 12.25
N TYR A 86 3.48 2.88 13.10
CA TYR A 86 3.95 4.26 12.95
C TYR A 86 5.47 4.39 13.11
N ALA A 87 6.08 3.63 14.03
CA ALA A 87 7.53 3.60 14.18
C ALA A 87 8.22 3.01 12.94
N SER A 88 7.63 1.97 12.36
CA SER A 88 8.11 1.39 11.09
C SER A 88 8.04 2.39 9.93
N VAL A 89 6.98 3.20 9.86
CA VAL A 89 6.86 4.28 8.88
C VAL A 89 7.92 5.35 9.11
N TYR A 90 8.12 5.75 10.37
CA TYR A 90 9.13 6.75 10.73
C TYR A 90 10.53 6.32 10.29
N PHE A 91 10.93 5.08 10.56
CA PHE A 91 12.22 4.55 10.10
C PHE A 91 12.32 4.48 8.57
N GLY A 92 11.23 4.18 7.89
CA GLY A 92 11.16 4.26 6.44
C GLY A 92 11.35 5.68 5.90
N LEU A 93 10.75 6.70 6.56
CA LEU A 93 10.91 8.11 6.19
C LEU A 93 12.36 8.59 6.43
N GLU A 94 12.97 8.20 7.55
CA GLU A 94 14.38 8.54 7.86
C GLU A 94 15.36 7.91 6.85
N ALA A 95 15.00 6.79 6.23
CA ALA A 95 15.84 6.13 5.24
C ALA A 95 15.82 6.82 3.85
N ILE A 96 14.83 7.66 3.58
CA ILE A 96 14.74 8.45 2.34
C ILE A 96 15.67 9.66 2.47
N GLU A 97 16.61 9.80 1.51
CA GLU A 97 17.55 10.92 1.50
C GLU A 97 16.98 12.18 0.85
N ASP A 98 16.21 11.99 -0.23
CA ASP A 98 15.63 13.07 -1.00
C ASP A 98 14.39 12.58 -1.74
N ALA A 99 13.27 13.27 -1.59
CA ALA A 99 12.03 13.05 -2.33
C ALA A 99 11.11 14.28 -2.24
N ASP A 100 10.29 14.49 -3.27
CA ASP A 100 9.21 15.48 -3.22
C ASP A 100 7.93 14.88 -2.63
N TYR A 101 7.68 13.60 -2.94
CA TYR A 101 6.47 12.88 -2.49
C TYR A 101 6.82 11.47 -2.02
N VAL A 102 6.05 10.98 -1.06
CA VAL A 102 6.16 9.61 -0.56
C VAL A 102 4.79 8.91 -0.55
N LEU A 103 4.80 7.64 -0.97
CA LEU A 103 3.67 6.74 -0.95
C LEU A 103 3.92 5.64 0.10
N ILE A 104 3.12 5.58 1.16
CA ILE A 104 3.25 4.62 2.25
C ILE A 104 2.24 3.49 2.01
N HIS A 105 2.73 2.25 1.87
CA HIS A 105 1.90 1.11 1.51
C HIS A 105 2.13 -0.11 2.40
N ASP A 106 1.03 -0.75 2.80
CA ASP A 106 1.08 -2.03 3.52
C ASP A 106 1.46 -3.16 2.54
N GLY A 107 2.60 -3.80 2.72
CA GLY A 107 3.03 -4.97 1.91
C GLY A 107 2.06 -6.17 1.99
N ALA A 108 1.12 -6.12 2.94
CA ALA A 108 0.01 -7.07 3.06
C ALA A 108 -1.20 -6.75 2.17
N ARG A 109 -1.12 -5.78 1.24
CA ARG A 109 -2.15 -5.49 0.23
C ARG A 109 -1.64 -5.86 -1.17
N PRO A 110 -1.79 -7.12 -1.58
CA PRO A 110 -1.19 -7.63 -2.83
C PRO A 110 -1.91 -7.14 -4.09
N MET A 111 -3.06 -6.50 -3.96
CA MET A 111 -3.90 -6.11 -5.11
C MET A 111 -3.67 -4.67 -5.56
N ILE A 112 -2.64 -3.99 -5.06
CA ILE A 112 -2.22 -2.70 -5.62
C ILE A 112 -1.80 -2.85 -7.10
N SER A 113 -2.00 -1.81 -7.89
CA SER A 113 -1.63 -1.80 -9.31
C SER A 113 -0.85 -0.55 -9.69
N ALA A 114 -0.12 -0.62 -10.81
CA ALA A 114 0.58 0.54 -11.34
C ALA A 114 -0.38 1.70 -11.67
N GLU A 115 -1.59 1.40 -12.14
CA GLU A 115 -2.64 2.40 -12.42
C GLU A 115 -3.09 3.09 -11.13
N LEU A 116 -3.28 2.33 -10.03
CA LEU A 116 -3.62 2.92 -8.73
C LEU A 116 -2.47 3.78 -8.20
N ILE A 117 -1.22 3.33 -8.35
CA ILE A 117 -0.03 4.11 -7.98
C ILE A 117 0.03 5.41 -8.79
N GLN A 118 -0.21 5.35 -10.10
CA GLN A 118 -0.25 6.54 -10.95
C GLN A 118 -1.34 7.53 -10.50
N LYS A 119 -2.50 7.01 -10.12
CA LYS A 119 -3.59 7.81 -9.55
C LYS A 119 -3.17 8.46 -8.21
N CYS A 120 -2.48 7.72 -7.34
CA CYS A 120 -1.89 8.24 -6.10
C CYS A 120 -0.96 9.44 -6.38
N ILE A 121 -0.04 9.28 -7.32
CA ILE A 121 0.92 10.31 -7.72
C ILE A 121 0.19 11.57 -8.22
N TYR A 122 -0.83 11.39 -9.06
CA TYR A 122 -1.65 12.53 -9.53
C TYR A 122 -2.32 13.27 -8.37
N TYR A 123 -2.93 12.54 -7.44
CA TYR A 123 -3.65 13.16 -6.32
C TYR A 123 -2.73 13.82 -5.30
N VAL A 124 -1.56 13.22 -4.97
CA VAL A 124 -0.65 13.82 -4.01
C VAL A 124 -0.03 15.12 -4.53
N LYS A 125 0.31 15.20 -5.81
CA LYS A 125 0.77 16.44 -6.45
C LYS A 125 -0.30 17.55 -6.41
N LYS A 126 -1.57 17.18 -6.48
CA LYS A 126 -2.67 18.13 -6.47
C LYS A 126 -3.06 18.59 -5.05
N TYR A 127 -3.01 17.70 -4.08
CA TYR A 127 -3.60 17.94 -2.75
C TYR A 127 -2.58 17.91 -1.61
N ARG A 128 -1.30 17.63 -1.87
CA ARG A 128 -0.20 17.51 -0.90
C ARG A 128 -0.35 16.35 0.09
N ALA A 129 -1.57 15.98 0.45
CA ALA A 129 -1.91 14.86 1.33
C ALA A 129 -3.17 14.18 0.82
N CYS A 130 -3.08 12.89 0.50
CA CYS A 130 -4.22 12.12 0.03
C CYS A 130 -4.10 10.62 0.38
N VAL A 131 -5.24 9.95 0.44
CA VAL A 131 -5.33 8.56 0.86
C VAL A 131 -6.32 7.79 0.02
N VAL A 132 -5.92 6.59 -0.37
CA VAL A 132 -6.82 5.62 -1.03
C VAL A 132 -7.82 5.10 -0.02
N GLY A 133 -9.09 5.10 -0.39
CA GLY A 133 -10.16 4.52 0.43
C GLY A 133 -11.34 4.09 -0.41
N MET A 134 -12.33 3.49 0.25
CA MET A 134 -13.61 3.16 -0.38
C MET A 134 -14.76 3.59 0.53
N PRO A 135 -15.86 4.13 -0.02
CA PRO A 135 -17.07 4.35 0.74
C PRO A 135 -17.55 3.06 1.44
N SER A 136 -18.01 3.15 2.68
CA SER A 136 -18.54 1.98 3.38
C SER A 136 -19.81 1.46 2.68
N LYS A 137 -19.85 0.15 2.40
CA LYS A 137 -21.04 -0.53 1.87
C LYS A 137 -22.03 -0.90 2.96
N ASP A 138 -21.52 -1.21 4.15
CA ASP A 138 -22.29 -1.69 5.27
C ASP A 138 -22.72 -0.55 6.19
N THR A 139 -23.79 -0.79 6.94
CA THR A 139 -24.22 0.08 8.03
C THR A 139 -23.26 -0.11 9.21
N ILE A 140 -22.61 0.97 9.65
CA ILE A 140 -21.72 0.96 10.79
C ILE A 140 -22.50 1.40 12.05
N LYS A 141 -22.27 0.68 13.13
CA LYS A 141 -22.77 1.04 14.47
C LYS A 141 -21.60 1.45 15.36
N VAL A 142 -21.75 2.54 16.09
CA VAL A 142 -20.92 2.83 17.25
C VAL A 142 -21.59 2.14 18.42
N VAL A 143 -20.81 1.37 19.20
CA VAL A 143 -21.32 0.58 20.33
C VAL A 143 -20.60 0.98 21.62
N ASP A 144 -21.23 0.67 22.77
CA ASP A 144 -20.61 0.74 24.09
C ASP A 144 -19.77 -0.52 24.40
N GLU A 145 -19.26 -0.61 25.63
CA GLU A 145 -18.43 -1.73 26.09
C GLU A 145 -19.20 -3.06 26.17
N GLU A 146 -20.53 -3.00 26.27
CA GLU A 146 -21.43 -4.17 26.31
C GLU A 146 -21.98 -4.54 24.91
N ASN A 147 -21.52 -3.87 23.83
CA ASN A 147 -21.97 -4.04 22.44
C ASN A 147 -23.41 -3.55 22.15
N TYR A 148 -23.99 -2.69 22.98
CA TYR A 148 -25.22 -2.01 22.60
C TYR A 148 -24.96 -0.85 21.65
N ALA A 149 -25.80 -0.71 20.62
CA ALA A 149 -25.65 0.34 19.62
C ALA A 149 -26.02 1.72 20.22
N ILE A 150 -25.03 2.60 20.31
CA ILE A 150 -25.19 4.00 20.77
C ILE A 150 -25.62 4.91 19.62
N ARG A 151 -25.00 4.73 18.46
CA ARG A 151 -25.19 5.63 17.30
C ARG A 151 -24.99 4.90 15.98
N THR A 152 -25.74 5.33 14.96
CA THR A 152 -25.52 4.92 13.56
C THR A 152 -25.07 6.13 12.78
N PRO A 153 -23.78 6.24 12.42
CA PRO A 153 -23.30 7.32 11.57
C PRO A 153 -23.91 7.29 10.18
N GLU A 154 -23.98 8.43 9.53
CA GLU A 154 -24.47 8.53 8.15
C GLU A 154 -23.51 7.82 7.20
N ARG A 155 -23.95 6.72 6.57
CA ARG A 155 -23.09 5.85 5.75
C ARG A 155 -22.35 6.58 4.64
N LYS A 156 -22.95 7.62 4.02
CA LYS A 156 -22.32 8.38 2.94
C LYS A 156 -21.08 9.15 3.37
N THR A 157 -20.90 9.41 4.68
CA THR A 157 -19.72 10.10 5.23
C THR A 157 -18.63 9.14 5.72
N LEU A 158 -18.85 7.83 5.62
CA LEU A 158 -17.93 6.82 6.13
C LEU A 158 -17.12 6.19 5.00
N TRP A 159 -15.81 6.19 5.18
CA TRP A 159 -14.87 5.59 4.26
C TRP A 159 -14.01 4.54 4.98
N GLN A 160 -13.71 3.46 4.26
CA GLN A 160 -12.73 2.47 4.68
C GLN A 160 -11.38 2.88 4.10
N VAL A 161 -10.47 3.33 4.97
CA VAL A 161 -9.14 3.77 4.57
C VAL A 161 -8.30 2.56 4.16
N GLN A 162 -7.59 2.72 3.04
CA GLN A 162 -6.67 1.74 2.49
C GLN A 162 -5.26 2.34 2.43
N THR A 163 -4.37 1.69 1.69
CA THR A 163 -3.07 2.22 1.28
C THR A 163 -2.90 2.02 -0.23
N PRO A 164 -2.10 2.88 -0.94
CA PRO A 164 -1.15 3.86 -0.41
C PRO A 164 -1.80 5.05 0.28
N GLN A 165 -1.10 5.58 1.30
CA GLN A 165 -1.32 6.89 1.86
C GLN A 165 -0.18 7.78 1.37
N CYS A 166 -0.49 8.94 0.80
CA CYS A 166 0.43 9.66 -0.07
C CYS A 166 0.55 11.11 0.38
N PHE A 167 1.79 11.58 0.52
CA PHE A 167 2.05 12.89 1.11
C PHE A 167 3.23 13.57 0.41
N GLU A 168 3.22 14.91 0.45
CA GLU A 168 4.44 15.70 0.27
C GLU A 168 5.46 15.25 1.34
N PHE A 169 6.69 14.96 0.94
CA PHE A 169 7.67 14.29 1.80
C PHE A 169 7.99 15.09 3.06
N ASP A 170 8.33 16.36 2.91
CA ASP A 170 8.65 17.24 4.05
C ASP A 170 7.47 17.42 5.02
N LEU A 171 6.24 17.43 4.50
CA LEU A 171 5.03 17.55 5.32
C LEU A 171 4.88 16.33 6.24
N VAL A 172 4.92 15.13 5.69
CA VAL A 172 4.71 13.91 6.49
C VAL A 172 5.89 13.65 7.41
N LYS A 173 7.13 13.89 6.97
CA LYS A 173 8.34 13.73 7.77
C LYS A 173 8.28 14.60 9.03
N LYS A 174 8.02 15.90 8.87
CA LYS A 174 7.86 16.83 10.01
C LYS A 174 6.69 16.49 10.94
N ALA A 175 5.59 15.95 10.38
CA ALA A 175 4.46 15.50 11.17
C ALA A 175 4.83 14.29 12.04
N TYR A 176 5.57 13.33 11.47
CA TYR A 176 6.08 12.16 12.19
C TYR A 176 7.12 12.53 13.26
N GLU A 177 8.06 13.42 12.97
CA GLU A 177 9.02 13.94 13.96
C GLU A 177 8.29 14.50 15.19
N LYS A 178 7.31 15.39 15.00
CA LYS A 178 6.50 15.94 16.10
C LYS A 178 5.68 14.89 16.84
N MET A 179 5.17 13.88 16.14
CA MET A 179 4.44 12.80 16.79
C MET A 179 5.36 11.97 17.66
N MET A 180 6.56 11.61 17.15
CA MET A 180 7.54 10.80 17.90
C MET A 180 8.05 11.50 19.15
N GLU A 181 8.14 12.84 19.16
CA GLU A 181 8.47 13.61 20.37
C GLU A 181 7.40 13.50 21.47
N LYS A 182 6.13 13.35 21.09
CA LYS A 182 5.00 13.33 22.05
C LYS A 182 4.59 11.93 22.48
N ASP A 183 4.83 10.94 21.62
CA ASP A 183 4.52 9.50 21.76
C ASP A 183 3.27 9.17 22.61
N ASP A 184 2.12 9.65 22.17
CA ASP A 184 0.83 9.35 22.83
C ASP A 184 0.16 8.05 22.33
N GLY A 185 0.77 7.35 21.36
CA GLY A 185 0.39 6.03 20.88
C GLY A 185 -1.02 5.91 20.25
N LYS A 186 -1.69 7.05 20.00
CA LYS A 186 -3.12 7.07 19.60
C LYS A 186 -3.36 7.08 18.09
N VAL A 187 -2.31 7.12 17.28
CA VAL A 187 -2.46 7.19 15.84
C VAL A 187 -2.76 5.82 15.23
N THR A 188 -3.71 5.77 14.32
CA THR A 188 -4.15 4.55 13.65
C THR A 188 -3.62 4.40 12.22
N ASP A 189 -3.33 5.53 11.56
CA ASP A 189 -2.79 5.56 10.19
C ASP A 189 -1.97 6.86 9.94
N ASP A 190 -1.36 6.94 8.75
CA ASP A 190 -0.47 8.05 8.39
C ASP A 190 -1.26 9.35 8.13
N ALA A 191 -2.51 9.23 7.68
CA ALA A 191 -3.40 10.36 7.49
C ALA A 191 -3.66 11.08 8.83
N MET A 192 -3.97 10.32 9.88
CA MET A 192 -4.19 10.87 11.22
C MET A 192 -2.95 11.59 11.77
N VAL A 193 -1.74 11.10 11.45
CA VAL A 193 -0.48 11.80 11.81
C VAL A 193 -0.41 13.16 11.13
N VAL A 194 -0.67 13.21 9.82
CA VAL A 194 -0.63 14.47 9.06
C VAL A 194 -1.74 15.43 9.48
N GLU A 195 -2.94 14.94 9.73
CA GLU A 195 -4.07 15.74 10.20
C GLU A 195 -3.79 16.35 11.59
N THR A 196 -3.23 15.54 12.51
CA THR A 196 -3.03 15.94 13.90
C THR A 196 -1.78 16.80 14.11
N TYR A 197 -0.65 16.40 13.50
CA TYR A 197 0.66 17.03 13.76
C TYR A 197 1.14 17.91 12.60
N GLY A 198 0.65 17.65 11.38
CA GLY A 198 0.89 18.47 10.20
C GLY A 198 -0.15 19.59 10.02
N ASN A 199 -1.32 19.46 10.65
CA ASN A 199 -2.46 20.37 10.52
C ASN A 199 -2.87 20.64 9.04
N VAL A 200 -2.84 19.57 8.22
CA VAL A 200 -3.22 19.60 6.81
C VAL A 200 -4.35 18.61 6.58
N PRO A 201 -5.47 19.03 5.96
CA PRO A 201 -6.57 18.12 5.64
C PRO A 201 -6.13 17.08 4.60
N VAL A 202 -6.56 15.83 4.80
CA VAL A 202 -6.22 14.72 3.91
C VAL A 202 -7.36 14.43 2.95
N LYS A 203 -7.06 14.41 1.64
CA LYS A 203 -8.03 14.12 0.59
C LYS A 203 -8.20 12.62 0.39
N LEU A 204 -9.40 12.07 0.62
CA LEU A 204 -9.72 10.70 0.24
C LEU A 204 -10.11 10.63 -1.25
N PHE A 205 -9.73 9.53 -1.90
CA PHE A 205 -10.17 9.19 -3.25
C PHE A 205 -10.35 7.67 -3.40
N GLU A 206 -11.22 7.27 -4.33
CA GLU A 206 -11.57 5.87 -4.50
C GLU A 206 -10.41 5.04 -5.10
N GLY A 207 -10.09 3.94 -4.42
CA GLY A 207 -9.22 2.86 -4.89
C GLY A 207 -10.02 1.71 -5.51
N GLY A 208 -9.99 0.56 -4.87
CA GLY A 208 -10.74 -0.63 -5.26
C GLY A 208 -11.13 -1.46 -4.04
N TYR A 209 -12.30 -2.10 -4.09
CA TYR A 209 -12.70 -3.03 -3.03
C TYR A 209 -11.86 -4.32 -3.03
N ASP A 210 -11.18 -4.59 -4.13
CA ASP A 210 -10.20 -5.67 -4.26
C ASP A 210 -8.85 -5.36 -3.60
N ASN A 211 -8.54 -4.10 -3.28
CA ASN A 211 -7.31 -3.70 -2.59
C ASN A 211 -7.36 -4.06 -1.09
N ILE A 212 -7.67 -5.33 -0.83
CA ILE A 212 -7.83 -5.88 0.52
C ILE A 212 -6.48 -5.96 1.26
N LYS A 213 -6.54 -5.84 2.59
CA LYS A 213 -5.40 -6.13 3.47
C LYS A 213 -5.50 -7.57 3.98
N VAL A 214 -4.52 -8.38 3.67
CA VAL A 214 -4.43 -9.76 4.16
C VAL A 214 -4.05 -9.74 5.65
N THR A 215 -4.99 -10.19 6.49
CA THR A 215 -4.84 -10.17 7.96
C THR A 215 -5.24 -11.49 8.61
N THR A 216 -6.01 -12.31 7.92
CA THR A 216 -6.49 -13.62 8.37
C THR A 216 -6.24 -14.70 7.31
N PRO A 217 -6.30 -16.01 7.65
CA PRO A 217 -6.19 -17.10 6.69
C PRO A 217 -7.25 -17.05 5.57
N GLU A 218 -8.45 -16.55 5.88
CA GLU A 218 -9.53 -16.36 4.90
C GLU A 218 -9.13 -15.34 3.85
N ASP A 219 -8.47 -14.25 4.26
CA ASP A 219 -7.98 -13.21 3.34
C ASP A 219 -6.96 -13.76 2.36
N VAL A 220 -6.13 -14.74 2.76
CA VAL A 220 -5.17 -15.41 1.86
C VAL A 220 -5.90 -16.14 0.73
N ARG A 221 -7.00 -16.83 1.05
CA ARG A 221 -7.84 -17.52 0.05
C ARG A 221 -8.46 -16.51 -0.90
N LEU A 222 -9.01 -15.42 -0.37
CA LEU A 222 -9.60 -14.35 -1.16
C LEU A 222 -8.55 -13.71 -2.08
N ALA A 223 -7.39 -13.31 -1.55
CA ALA A 223 -6.29 -12.75 -2.31
C ALA A 223 -5.81 -13.71 -3.42
N THR A 224 -5.73 -15.02 -3.13
CA THR A 224 -5.35 -16.03 -4.13
C THR A 224 -6.31 -16.06 -5.31
N ASN A 225 -7.61 -15.97 -5.05
CA ASN A 225 -8.64 -15.92 -6.09
C ASN A 225 -8.58 -14.61 -6.88
N LEU A 226 -8.44 -13.46 -6.22
CA LEU A 226 -8.30 -12.16 -6.87
C LEU A 226 -7.08 -12.11 -7.80
N VAL A 227 -5.92 -12.59 -7.37
CA VAL A 227 -4.72 -12.70 -8.22
C VAL A 227 -4.95 -13.60 -9.43
N ARG A 228 -5.76 -14.67 -9.29
CA ARG A 228 -6.13 -15.56 -10.41
C ARG A 228 -6.98 -14.84 -11.44
N VAL A 229 -8.01 -14.16 -10.99
CA VAL A 229 -8.95 -13.42 -11.84
C VAL A 229 -8.21 -12.32 -12.60
N ARG A 230 -7.39 -11.53 -11.91
CA ARG A 230 -6.60 -10.44 -12.53
C ARG A 230 -5.68 -10.95 -13.64
N LYS A 231 -5.01 -12.11 -13.46
CA LYS A 231 -4.18 -12.72 -14.52
C LYS A 231 -4.99 -13.15 -15.73
N VAL A 232 -6.22 -13.63 -15.54
CA VAL A 232 -7.11 -14.03 -16.64
C VAL A 232 -7.56 -12.80 -17.44
N PHE A 233 -8.02 -11.74 -16.74
CA PHE A 233 -8.42 -10.49 -17.40
C PHE A 233 -7.26 -9.85 -18.16
N TYR A 234 -6.06 -9.80 -17.58
CA TYR A 234 -4.88 -9.28 -18.28
C TYR A 234 -4.58 -10.06 -19.57
N LYS A 235 -4.63 -11.41 -19.52
CA LYS A 235 -4.42 -12.24 -20.71
C LYS A 235 -5.49 -12.01 -21.78
N LEU A 236 -6.76 -11.87 -21.39
CA LEU A 236 -7.86 -11.58 -22.30
C LEU A 236 -7.71 -10.21 -22.95
N HIS A 237 -7.30 -9.20 -22.20
CA HIS A 237 -7.04 -7.85 -22.70
C HIS A 237 -5.92 -7.85 -23.74
N VAL A 238 -4.78 -8.47 -23.43
CA VAL A 238 -3.65 -8.61 -24.38
C VAL A 238 -4.04 -9.38 -25.63
N LEU A 239 -4.89 -10.40 -25.50
CA LEU A 239 -5.39 -11.14 -26.67
C LEU A 239 -6.32 -10.29 -27.52
N HIS A 240 -7.19 -9.50 -26.90
CA HIS A 240 -8.10 -8.57 -27.57
C HIS A 240 -7.33 -7.50 -28.34
N ASP A 241 -6.33 -6.87 -27.71
CA ASP A 241 -5.48 -5.86 -28.36
C ASP A 241 -4.71 -6.43 -29.55
N LYS A 242 -4.18 -7.67 -29.43
CA LYS A 242 -3.55 -8.36 -30.56
C LYS A 242 -4.53 -8.65 -31.70
N LEU A 243 -5.77 -8.99 -31.38
CA LEU A 243 -6.80 -9.26 -32.39
C LEU A 243 -7.17 -7.98 -33.14
N ILE A 244 -7.35 -6.86 -32.44
CA ILE A 244 -7.57 -5.54 -33.04
C ILE A 244 -6.41 -5.15 -33.95
N TYR A 245 -5.18 -5.32 -33.47
CA TYR A 245 -3.97 -5.00 -34.23
C TYR A 245 -3.90 -5.84 -35.54
N LEU A 246 -4.17 -7.14 -35.48
CA LEU A 246 -4.19 -7.99 -36.65
C LEU A 246 -5.32 -7.63 -37.65
N GLN A 247 -6.50 -7.24 -37.14
CA GLN A 247 -7.58 -6.73 -37.97
C GLN A 247 -7.21 -5.41 -38.69
N MET A 248 -6.54 -4.49 -37.97
CA MET A 248 -6.05 -3.24 -38.58
C MET A 248 -4.99 -3.51 -39.67
N LEU A 249 -4.07 -4.45 -39.45
CA LEU A 249 -3.08 -4.84 -40.47
C LEU A 249 -3.74 -5.47 -41.72
N SER A 250 -4.81 -6.26 -41.55
CA SER A 250 -5.53 -6.85 -42.67
C SER A 250 -6.28 -5.82 -43.51
N LEU A 251 -6.66 -4.68 -42.93
CA LEU A 251 -7.32 -3.57 -43.62
C LEU A 251 -6.34 -2.65 -44.39
N ILE A 252 -5.05 -2.69 -44.03
CA ILE A 252 -4.00 -1.88 -44.67
C ILE A 252 -3.44 -2.62 -45.94
N HIS A 253 -3.69 -3.92 -46.05
CA HIS A 253 -3.18 -4.77 -47.15
C HIS A 253 -4.25 -5.05 -48.26
N ILE A 254 -5.34 -4.29 -48.29
CA ILE A 254 -6.30 -4.18 -49.38
C ILE A 254 -6.13 -2.81 -50.06
#